data_5ae50e7138c2c54111f19fc0656b9997
#
_entry.id   5ae50e7138c2c54111f19fc0656b9997
#
_cell.length_a   1.000
_cell.length_b   1.000
_cell.length_c   1.000
_cell.angle_alpha   90.00
_cell.angle_beta   90.00
_cell.angle_gamma   90.00
#
_symmetry.space_group_name_H-M   'P 1'
#
loop_
_entity.id
_entity.type
_entity.pdbx_description
1 polymer ?
#
loop_
_entity_poly.entity_id
_entity_poly.type
_entity_poly.pdbx_seq_one_letter_code
_entity_poly.pdbx_strand_id
1 'polypeptide(L)'
;IPQVWDSVMKIIQMVPQKLIVVNNWIEHMLENQPELQAYFEEFSSQAESNIDSLLNVDTIQKVQSIINSLSVQLFGVLGVVKNIFLGLLISAYLLGSRKLFGAQAGLILHGVFSDKWAKIIEEEIRYTDKMFNGFLVGKIIDSAIIGLLCFAGTSIMGFEAPAFISVIIGITNIIPFFGPFIGAIPCGLLLLLENPMHCLYFIIFIFVLQQLDGNVIGPKILGNTT
;
A
#
# COMPACT_ATOMS: atom_id res chain seq x y z
N ILE A 1 3.14 -22.44 -9.98
CA ILE A 1 4.20 -22.65 -8.96
C ILE A 1 5.60 -22.66 -9.59
N PRO A 2 5.93 -23.39 -10.68
CA PRO A 2 7.24 -23.31 -11.32
C PRO A 2 7.60 -21.88 -11.76
N GLN A 3 6.65 -21.16 -12.37
CA GLN A 3 6.87 -19.78 -12.85
C GLN A 3 7.16 -18.79 -11.71
N VAL A 4 6.55 -18.98 -10.53
CA VAL A 4 6.84 -18.14 -9.35
C VAL A 4 8.24 -18.41 -8.83
N TRP A 5 8.66 -19.69 -8.80
CA TRP A 5 10.01 -20.07 -8.43
C TRP A 5 11.05 -19.47 -9.39
N ASP A 6 10.84 -19.61 -10.69
CA ASP A 6 11.73 -19.05 -11.70
C ASP A 6 11.82 -17.51 -11.59
N SER A 7 10.71 -16.85 -11.27
CA SER A 7 10.70 -15.41 -11.06
C SER A 7 11.45 -14.99 -9.80
N VAL A 8 11.27 -15.72 -8.68
CA VAL A 8 11.98 -15.47 -7.42
C VAL A 8 13.49 -15.74 -7.61
N MET A 9 13.87 -16.83 -8.29
CA MET A 9 15.28 -17.12 -8.55
C MET A 9 15.92 -16.08 -9.48
N LYS A 10 15.22 -15.58 -10.48
CA LYS A 10 15.68 -14.46 -11.31
C LYS A 10 15.91 -13.20 -10.47
N ILE A 11 14.99 -12.86 -9.57
CA ILE A 11 15.16 -11.71 -8.68
C ILE A 11 16.37 -11.90 -7.78
N ILE A 12 16.53 -13.05 -7.14
CA ILE A 12 17.68 -13.36 -6.28
C ILE A 12 19.00 -13.24 -7.05
N GLN A 13 19.05 -13.70 -8.31
CA GLN A 13 20.23 -13.59 -9.16
C GLN A 13 20.50 -12.17 -9.68
N MET A 14 19.46 -11.37 -9.85
CA MET A 14 19.59 -9.97 -10.28
C MET A 14 20.05 -9.04 -9.16
N VAL A 15 19.70 -9.32 -7.90
CA VAL A 15 20.01 -8.46 -6.76
C VAL A 15 21.51 -8.13 -6.67
N PRO A 16 22.47 -9.06 -6.71
CA PRO A 16 23.90 -8.73 -6.63
C PRO A 16 24.35 -7.81 -7.77
N GLN A 17 23.91 -8.08 -9.00
CA GLN A 17 24.28 -7.27 -10.16
C GLN A 17 23.72 -5.85 -10.09
N LYS A 18 22.49 -5.70 -9.61
CA LYS A 18 21.86 -4.39 -9.45
C LYS A 18 22.45 -3.60 -8.28
N LEU A 19 22.90 -4.26 -7.23
CA LEU A 19 23.60 -3.62 -6.13
C LEU A 19 24.94 -3.01 -6.57
N ILE A 20 25.68 -3.68 -7.45
CA ILE A 20 26.91 -3.12 -8.06
C ILE A 20 26.59 -1.82 -8.80
N VAL A 21 25.48 -1.78 -9.55
CA VAL A 21 25.04 -0.55 -10.25
C VAL A 21 24.71 0.57 -9.27
N VAL A 22 24.03 0.26 -8.17
CA VAL A 22 23.68 1.22 -7.12
C VAL A 22 24.93 1.72 -6.41
N ASN A 23 25.85 0.82 -6.05
CA ASN A 23 27.13 1.19 -5.44
C ASN A 23 27.94 2.13 -6.33
N ASN A 24 28.15 1.76 -7.58
CA ASN A 24 28.91 2.62 -8.52
C ASN A 24 28.24 4.00 -8.72
N TRP A 25 26.92 4.05 -8.72
CA TRP A 25 26.19 5.31 -8.82
C TRP A 25 26.37 6.21 -7.58
N ILE A 26 26.32 5.61 -6.39
CA ILE A 26 26.55 6.35 -5.13
C ILE A 26 28.01 6.82 -5.03
N GLU A 27 28.97 5.95 -5.35
CA GLU A 27 30.39 6.31 -5.40
C GLU A 27 30.62 7.51 -6.32
N HIS A 28 30.03 7.51 -7.51
CA HIS A 28 30.15 8.63 -8.45
C HIS A 28 29.49 9.91 -7.91
N MET A 29 28.40 9.83 -7.17
CA MET A 29 27.79 10.99 -6.49
C MET A 29 28.62 11.53 -5.33
N LEU A 30 29.34 10.65 -4.63
CA LEU A 30 30.16 11.00 -3.47
C LEU A 30 31.61 11.36 -3.83
N GLU A 31 32.01 11.31 -5.10
CA GLU A 31 33.37 11.55 -5.59
C GLU A 31 33.96 12.89 -5.08
N ASN A 32 33.13 13.86 -4.78
CA ASN A 32 33.54 15.18 -4.26
C ASN A 32 33.41 15.32 -2.74
N GLN A 33 33.06 14.25 -1.98
CA GLN A 33 32.83 14.31 -0.53
C GLN A 33 33.49 13.11 0.19
N PRO A 34 34.81 13.18 0.44
CA PRO A 34 35.60 12.05 0.96
C PRO A 34 35.15 11.54 2.34
N GLU A 35 34.57 12.39 3.19
CA GLU A 35 34.06 11.98 4.50
C GLU A 35 32.82 11.08 4.37
N LEU A 36 31.91 11.42 3.47
CA LEU A 36 30.71 10.60 3.21
C LEU A 36 31.04 9.31 2.46
N GLN A 37 32.06 9.34 1.60
CA GLN A 37 32.56 8.17 0.89
C GLN A 37 33.08 7.11 1.87
N ALA A 38 33.84 7.49 2.89
CA ALA A 38 34.35 6.55 3.90
C ALA A 38 33.21 5.89 4.70
N TYR A 39 32.18 6.63 5.09
CA TYR A 39 30.99 6.06 5.76
C TYR A 39 30.22 5.13 4.82
N PHE A 40 30.15 5.45 3.55
CA PHE A 40 29.45 4.63 2.57
C PHE A 40 30.21 3.32 2.28
N GLU A 41 31.53 3.34 2.18
CA GLU A 41 32.37 2.15 2.02
C GLU A 41 32.20 1.19 3.22
N GLU A 42 32.17 1.71 4.44
CA GLU A 42 31.91 0.90 5.64
C GLU A 42 30.49 0.28 5.61
N PHE A 43 29.49 1.07 5.24
CA PHE A 43 28.12 0.59 5.12
C PHE A 43 27.95 -0.44 3.98
N SER A 44 28.55 -0.20 2.82
CA SER A 44 28.46 -1.09 1.65
C SER A 44 29.14 -2.43 1.90
N SER A 45 30.30 -2.45 2.57
CA SER A 45 31.01 -3.69 2.95
C SER A 45 30.18 -4.52 3.96
N GLN A 46 29.50 -3.86 4.88
CA GLN A 46 28.60 -4.50 5.85
C GLN A 46 27.31 -5.00 5.16
N ALA A 47 26.80 -4.29 4.18
CA ALA A 47 25.67 -4.71 3.36
C ALA A 47 26.01 -5.91 2.48
N GLU A 48 27.17 -5.93 1.81
CA GLU A 48 27.65 -7.07 1.01
C GLU A 48 27.79 -8.34 1.86
N SER A 49 28.39 -8.25 3.06
CA SER A 49 28.52 -9.40 3.96
C SER A 49 27.17 -9.96 4.44
N ASN A 50 26.19 -9.08 4.64
CA ASN A 50 24.82 -9.47 4.98
C ASN A 50 24.08 -10.09 3.78
N ILE A 51 24.34 -9.62 2.55
CA ILE A 51 23.74 -10.15 1.33
C ILE A 51 24.32 -11.54 1.01
N ASP A 52 25.61 -11.75 1.16
CA ASP A 52 26.23 -13.07 1.03
C ASP A 52 25.64 -14.06 2.05
N SER A 53 25.34 -13.60 3.26
CA SER A 53 24.65 -14.42 4.26
C SER A 53 23.20 -14.73 3.86
N LEU A 54 22.51 -13.80 3.17
CA LEU A 54 21.15 -13.99 2.64
C LEU A 54 21.11 -14.90 1.40
N LEU A 55 22.19 -14.95 0.62
CA LEU A 55 22.34 -15.83 -0.56
C LEU A 55 22.84 -17.23 -0.20
N ASN A 56 23.09 -17.51 1.08
CA ASN A 56 23.55 -18.80 1.55
C ASN A 56 22.49 -19.90 1.33
N VAL A 57 22.96 -21.14 1.14
CA VAL A 57 22.13 -22.34 0.88
C VAL A 57 20.97 -22.47 1.89
N ASP A 58 21.21 -22.10 3.16
CA ASP A 58 20.18 -22.11 4.20
C ASP A 58 19.02 -21.12 3.95
N THR A 59 19.33 -19.97 3.36
CA THR A 59 18.30 -18.95 3.03
C THR A 59 17.53 -19.38 1.79
N ILE A 60 18.19 -19.96 0.80
CA ILE A 60 17.52 -20.55 -0.38
C ILE A 60 16.59 -21.69 0.03
N GLN A 61 17.00 -22.55 0.98
CA GLN A 61 16.15 -23.60 1.53
C GLN A 61 14.96 -23.02 2.32
N LYS A 62 15.14 -21.93 3.08
CA LYS A 62 14.05 -21.22 3.77
C LYS A 62 13.07 -20.61 2.76
N VAL A 63 13.55 -19.96 1.71
CA VAL A 63 12.69 -19.43 0.63
C VAL A 63 11.95 -20.58 -0.04
N GLN A 64 12.59 -21.70 -0.31
CA GLN A 64 11.95 -22.89 -0.87
C GLN A 64 10.90 -23.50 0.07
N SER A 65 11.16 -23.52 1.37
CA SER A 65 10.19 -23.97 2.37
C SER A 65 8.98 -23.01 2.47
N ILE A 66 9.21 -21.70 2.34
CA ILE A 66 8.14 -20.69 2.29
C ILE A 66 7.30 -20.86 1.02
N ILE A 67 7.93 -21.06 -0.15
CA ILE A 67 7.20 -21.30 -1.40
C ILE A 67 6.44 -22.61 -1.37
N ASN A 68 7.01 -23.66 -0.77
CA ASN A 68 6.30 -24.91 -0.56
C ASN A 68 5.14 -24.78 0.43
N SER A 69 5.31 -23.99 1.50
CA SER A 69 4.22 -23.68 2.44
C SER A 69 3.15 -22.79 1.80
N LEU A 70 3.53 -21.86 0.90
CA LEU A 70 2.59 -21.11 0.06
C LEU A 70 1.82 -22.01 -0.89
N SER A 71 2.41 -23.10 -1.38
CA SER A 71 1.71 -24.10 -2.21
C SER A 71 0.63 -24.85 -1.43
N VAL A 72 0.88 -25.16 -0.17
CA VAL A 72 -0.12 -25.71 0.75
C VAL A 72 -1.17 -24.66 1.11
N GLN A 73 -0.80 -23.38 1.15
CA GLN A 73 -1.73 -22.25 1.38
C GLN A 73 -2.56 -21.87 0.13
N LEU A 74 -2.37 -22.47 -1.04
CA LEU A 74 -3.32 -22.32 -2.16
C LEU A 74 -4.74 -22.77 -1.77
N PHE A 75 -4.87 -23.72 -0.86
CA PHE A 75 -6.15 -24.02 -0.19
C PHE A 75 -6.59 -22.85 0.72
N GLY A 76 -5.67 -22.09 1.28
CA GLY A 76 -5.94 -20.84 2.00
C GLY A 76 -6.49 -19.75 1.08
N VAL A 77 -5.98 -19.62 -0.15
CA VAL A 77 -6.51 -18.67 -1.15
C VAL A 77 -7.95 -19.00 -1.50
N LEU A 78 -8.30 -20.29 -1.69
CA LEU A 78 -9.69 -20.72 -1.86
C LEU A 78 -10.54 -20.38 -0.63
N GLY A 79 -9.98 -20.51 0.57
CA GLY A 79 -10.60 -20.06 1.81
C GLY A 79 -10.86 -18.55 1.84
N VAL A 80 -9.89 -17.76 1.43
CA VAL A 80 -10.03 -16.29 1.33
C VAL A 80 -11.08 -15.92 0.29
N VAL A 81 -11.05 -16.51 -0.91
CA VAL A 81 -12.04 -16.26 -1.96
C VAL A 81 -13.45 -16.64 -1.48
N LYS A 82 -13.58 -17.81 -0.83
CA LYS A 82 -14.85 -18.22 -0.20
C LYS A 82 -15.31 -17.21 0.84
N ASN A 83 -14.43 -16.74 1.71
CA ASN A 83 -14.77 -15.78 2.76
C ASN A 83 -15.15 -14.41 2.17
N ILE A 84 -14.46 -13.94 1.13
CA ILE A 84 -14.83 -12.73 0.39
C ILE A 84 -16.21 -12.90 -0.23
N PHE A 85 -16.47 -14.03 -0.88
CA PHE A 85 -17.78 -14.30 -1.50
C PHE A 85 -18.90 -14.36 -0.45
N LEU A 86 -18.69 -15.06 0.66
CA LEU A 86 -19.64 -15.10 1.78
C LEU A 86 -19.85 -13.69 2.38
N GLY A 87 -18.76 -12.92 2.54
CA GLY A 87 -18.82 -11.53 3.00
C GLY A 87 -19.66 -10.64 2.07
N LEU A 88 -19.50 -10.79 0.76
CA LEU A 88 -20.30 -10.08 -0.24
C LEU A 88 -21.78 -10.49 -0.19
N LEU A 89 -22.08 -11.79 -0.05
CA LEU A 89 -23.46 -12.28 0.09
C LEU A 89 -24.12 -11.73 1.36
N ILE A 90 -23.41 -11.81 2.50
CA ILE A 90 -23.91 -11.27 3.78
C ILE A 90 -24.11 -9.76 3.68
N SER A 91 -23.15 -9.03 3.08
CA SER A 91 -23.23 -7.62 2.87
C SER A 91 -24.43 -7.21 1.99
N ALA A 92 -24.64 -7.93 0.88
CA ALA A 92 -25.80 -7.73 0.02
C ALA A 92 -27.13 -8.00 0.74
N TYR A 93 -27.19 -9.07 1.57
CA TYR A 93 -28.37 -9.37 2.40
C TYR A 93 -28.63 -8.27 3.45
N LEU A 94 -27.59 -7.83 4.15
CA LEU A 94 -27.71 -6.78 5.16
C LEU A 94 -28.14 -5.44 4.53
N LEU A 95 -27.57 -5.09 3.37
CA LEU A 95 -27.96 -3.88 2.63
C LEU A 95 -29.43 -3.97 2.14
N GLY A 96 -29.84 -5.11 1.62
CA GLY A 96 -31.23 -5.35 1.22
C GLY A 96 -32.22 -5.26 2.37
N SER A 97 -31.82 -5.71 3.54
CA SER A 97 -32.66 -5.74 4.75
C SER A 97 -32.40 -4.58 5.72
N ARG A 98 -31.64 -3.56 5.33
CA ARG A 98 -31.20 -2.46 6.22
C ARG A 98 -32.34 -1.75 6.96
N LYS A 99 -33.50 -1.58 6.29
CA LYS A 99 -34.69 -0.96 6.91
C LYS A 99 -35.29 -1.79 8.03
N LEU A 100 -35.31 -3.13 7.81
CA LEU A 100 -35.83 -4.07 8.80
C LEU A 100 -34.91 -4.12 10.03
N PHE A 101 -33.61 -4.26 9.82
CA PHE A 101 -32.63 -4.26 10.92
C PHE A 101 -32.61 -2.94 11.68
N GLY A 102 -32.71 -1.80 10.97
CA GLY A 102 -32.82 -0.49 11.61
C GLY A 102 -34.08 -0.35 12.49
N ALA A 103 -35.24 -0.81 12.00
CA ALA A 103 -36.48 -0.80 12.79
C ALA A 103 -36.37 -1.72 14.02
N GLN A 104 -35.82 -2.92 13.88
CA GLN A 104 -35.61 -3.84 15.01
C GLN A 104 -34.63 -3.27 16.04
N ALA A 105 -33.53 -2.67 15.60
CA ALA A 105 -32.57 -2.01 16.48
C ALA A 105 -33.22 -0.85 17.23
N GLY A 106 -34.05 -0.04 16.57
CA GLY A 106 -34.85 1.03 17.22
C GLY A 106 -35.80 0.48 18.27
N LEU A 107 -36.55 -0.59 18.00
CA LEU A 107 -37.43 -1.24 18.97
C LEU A 107 -36.66 -1.73 20.21
N ILE A 108 -35.50 -2.36 20.02
CA ILE A 108 -34.63 -2.81 21.12
C ILE A 108 -34.16 -1.60 21.93
N LEU A 109 -33.72 -0.55 21.25
CA LEU A 109 -33.21 0.65 21.88
C LEU A 109 -34.27 1.32 22.79
N HIS A 110 -35.51 1.48 22.30
CA HIS A 110 -36.62 2.03 23.07
C HIS A 110 -37.18 1.08 24.15
N GLY A 111 -36.95 -0.21 24.01
CA GLY A 111 -37.29 -1.22 25.01
C GLY A 111 -36.30 -1.28 26.19
N VAL A 112 -35.05 -0.96 25.96
CA VAL A 112 -33.97 -1.05 26.96
C VAL A 112 -33.71 0.30 27.64
N PHE A 113 -33.76 1.39 26.88
CA PHE A 113 -33.45 2.73 27.34
C PHE A 113 -34.73 3.59 27.47
N SER A 114 -34.69 4.62 28.34
CA SER A 114 -35.75 5.59 28.36
C SER A 114 -35.81 6.40 27.06
N ASP A 115 -36.98 6.88 26.66
CA ASP A 115 -37.21 7.61 25.41
C ASP A 115 -36.23 8.77 25.17
N LYS A 116 -35.80 9.43 26.24
CA LYS A 116 -34.82 10.50 26.15
C LYS A 116 -33.46 10.00 25.69
N TRP A 117 -32.97 8.92 26.28
CA TRP A 117 -31.68 8.33 25.94
C TRP A 117 -31.72 7.63 24.57
N ALA A 118 -32.82 6.96 24.26
CA ALA A 118 -33.00 6.30 22.95
C ALA A 118 -32.89 7.31 21.81
N LYS A 119 -33.55 8.48 21.92
CA LYS A 119 -33.44 9.54 20.91
C LYS A 119 -32.04 10.10 20.76
N ILE A 120 -31.34 10.36 21.87
CA ILE A 120 -29.94 10.83 21.82
C ILE A 120 -29.07 9.80 21.09
N ILE A 121 -29.19 8.53 21.43
CA ILE A 121 -28.40 7.45 20.79
C ILE A 121 -28.71 7.35 19.28
N GLU A 122 -30.00 7.47 18.89
CA GLU A 122 -30.37 7.46 17.46
C GLU A 122 -29.77 8.63 16.70
N GLU A 123 -29.79 9.83 17.28
CA GLU A 123 -29.21 11.04 16.69
C GLU A 123 -27.69 10.88 16.52
N GLU A 124 -26.99 10.39 17.54
CA GLU A 124 -25.55 10.14 17.49
C GLU A 124 -25.17 9.06 16.49
N ILE A 125 -25.93 7.97 16.43
CA ILE A 125 -25.72 6.91 15.42
C ILE A 125 -25.89 7.48 14.00
N ARG A 126 -26.95 8.28 13.78
CA ARG A 126 -27.22 8.89 12.47
C ARG A 126 -26.13 9.89 12.07
N TYR A 127 -25.67 10.68 13.04
CA TYR A 127 -24.57 11.61 12.84
C TYR A 127 -23.26 10.86 12.49
N THR A 128 -22.93 9.83 13.26
CA THR A 128 -21.76 8.99 13.02
C THR A 128 -21.82 8.31 11.65
N ASP A 129 -22.97 7.74 11.27
CA ASP A 129 -23.19 7.11 9.96
C ASP A 129 -22.94 8.12 8.82
N LYS A 130 -23.50 9.33 8.94
CA LYS A 130 -23.30 10.39 7.96
C LYS A 130 -21.83 10.78 7.82
N MET A 131 -21.14 10.99 8.95
CA MET A 131 -19.72 11.36 8.96
C MET A 131 -18.83 10.24 8.38
N PHE A 132 -19.09 9.00 8.79
CA PHE A 132 -18.32 7.85 8.33
C PHE A 132 -18.51 7.59 6.82
N ASN A 133 -19.74 7.63 6.35
CA ASN A 133 -20.03 7.49 4.91
C ASN A 133 -19.42 8.64 4.10
N GLY A 134 -19.52 9.86 4.57
CA GLY A 134 -18.88 11.02 3.93
C GLY A 134 -17.37 10.85 3.83
N PHE A 135 -16.74 10.43 4.92
CA PHE A 135 -15.30 10.17 4.95
C PHE A 135 -14.88 9.05 3.99
N LEU A 136 -15.57 7.89 4.01
CA LEU A 136 -15.24 6.76 3.12
C LEU A 136 -15.39 7.12 1.65
N VAL A 137 -16.51 7.72 1.26
CA VAL A 137 -16.75 8.16 -0.12
C VAL A 137 -15.73 9.22 -0.52
N GLY A 138 -15.47 10.19 0.33
CA GLY A 138 -14.45 11.21 0.11
C GLY A 138 -13.08 10.60 -0.09
N LYS A 139 -12.69 9.61 0.74
CA LYS A 139 -11.37 8.97 0.63
C LYS A 139 -11.22 8.10 -0.63
N ILE A 140 -12.29 7.45 -1.09
CA ILE A 140 -12.28 6.71 -2.36
C ILE A 140 -12.09 7.68 -3.54
N ILE A 141 -12.80 8.81 -3.56
CA ILE A 141 -12.66 9.82 -4.60
C ILE A 141 -11.26 10.42 -4.60
N ASP A 142 -10.77 10.79 -3.43
CA ASP A 142 -9.41 11.29 -3.19
C ASP A 142 -8.36 10.33 -3.76
N SER A 143 -8.44 9.06 -3.38
CA SER A 143 -7.53 8.01 -3.83
C SER A 143 -7.57 7.79 -5.34
N ALA A 144 -8.74 7.90 -5.96
CA ALA A 144 -8.87 7.83 -7.41
C ALA A 144 -8.16 9.03 -8.09
N ILE A 145 -8.31 10.23 -7.55
CA ILE A 145 -7.64 11.44 -8.07
C ILE A 145 -6.13 11.31 -7.90
N ILE A 146 -5.65 10.89 -6.73
CA ILE A 146 -4.22 10.68 -6.49
C ILE A 146 -3.65 9.60 -7.43
N GLY A 147 -4.37 8.50 -7.65
CA GLY A 147 -3.99 7.48 -8.63
C GLY A 147 -3.86 8.04 -10.05
N LEU A 148 -4.81 8.87 -10.49
CA LEU A 148 -4.77 9.50 -11.81
C LEU A 148 -3.62 10.51 -11.94
N LEU A 149 -3.38 11.33 -10.92
CA LEU A 149 -2.26 12.26 -10.89
C LEU A 149 -0.92 11.53 -10.86
N CYS A 150 -0.84 10.43 -10.10
CA CYS A 150 0.32 9.56 -10.08
C CYS A 150 0.59 8.95 -11.46
N PHE A 151 -0.46 8.47 -12.15
CA PHE A 151 -0.34 7.94 -13.51
C PHE A 151 0.17 8.99 -14.50
N ALA A 152 -0.41 10.18 -14.47
CA ALA A 152 0.04 11.27 -15.34
C ALA A 152 1.50 11.66 -15.07
N GLY A 153 1.88 11.83 -13.79
CA GLY A 153 3.22 12.20 -13.40
C GLY A 153 4.26 11.14 -13.78
N THR A 154 4.02 9.87 -13.43
CA THR A 154 4.95 8.76 -13.74
C THR A 154 5.05 8.49 -15.24
N SER A 155 3.97 8.72 -16.01
CA SER A 155 3.99 8.62 -17.47
C SER A 155 4.84 9.74 -18.11
N ILE A 156 4.71 10.98 -17.63
CA ILE A 156 5.50 12.12 -18.11
C ILE A 156 6.99 11.92 -17.77
N MET A 157 7.29 11.34 -16.60
CA MET A 157 8.66 11.04 -16.17
C MET A 157 9.28 9.83 -16.92
N GLY A 158 8.50 9.12 -17.72
CA GLY A 158 8.99 8.02 -18.56
C GLY A 158 9.30 6.73 -17.79
N PHE A 159 8.64 6.45 -16.68
CA PHE A 159 8.81 5.19 -15.95
C PHE A 159 8.26 4.02 -16.76
N GLU A 160 8.88 2.82 -16.65
CA GLU A 160 8.51 1.66 -17.47
C GLU A 160 7.11 1.11 -17.16
N ALA A 161 6.62 1.25 -15.91
CA ALA A 161 5.34 0.71 -15.48
C ALA A 161 4.43 1.74 -14.79
N PRO A 162 4.08 2.88 -15.44
CA PRO A 162 3.35 3.97 -14.79
C PRO A 162 1.97 3.54 -14.31
N ALA A 163 1.27 2.67 -15.06
CA ALA A 163 -0.03 2.15 -14.67
C ALA A 163 0.03 1.29 -13.40
N PHE A 164 1.05 0.43 -13.30
CA PHE A 164 1.22 -0.43 -12.12
C PHE A 164 1.52 0.41 -10.86
N ILE A 165 2.45 1.34 -10.96
CA ILE A 165 2.81 2.26 -9.86
C ILE A 165 1.59 3.05 -9.40
N SER A 166 0.85 3.65 -10.34
CA SER A 166 -0.30 4.50 -10.02
C SER A 166 -1.46 3.73 -9.41
N VAL A 167 -1.71 2.49 -9.85
CA VAL A 167 -2.73 1.62 -9.25
C VAL A 167 -2.35 1.27 -7.82
N ILE A 168 -1.10 0.91 -7.55
CA ILE A 168 -0.64 0.63 -6.18
C ILE A 168 -0.80 1.87 -5.30
N ILE A 169 -0.28 3.02 -5.73
CA ILE A 169 -0.37 4.27 -4.98
C ILE A 169 -1.84 4.67 -4.74
N GLY A 170 -2.69 4.59 -5.77
CA GLY A 170 -4.11 4.90 -5.65
C GLY A 170 -4.85 3.98 -4.67
N ILE A 171 -4.66 2.66 -4.76
CA ILE A 171 -5.31 1.71 -3.87
C ILE A 171 -4.81 1.87 -2.43
N THR A 172 -3.51 1.99 -2.22
CA THR A 172 -2.95 2.14 -0.88
C THR A 172 -3.34 3.47 -0.24
N ASN A 173 -3.55 4.53 -1.03
CA ASN A 173 -3.96 5.85 -0.53
C ASN A 173 -5.36 5.84 0.12
N ILE A 174 -6.18 4.80 -0.08
CA ILE A 174 -7.45 4.61 0.66
C ILE A 174 -7.17 4.50 2.17
N ILE A 175 -6.01 3.99 2.57
CA ILE A 175 -5.62 3.86 3.97
C ILE A 175 -5.05 5.20 4.45
N PRO A 176 -5.74 5.91 5.36
CA PRO A 176 -5.27 7.21 5.84
C PRO A 176 -3.88 7.11 6.48
N PHE A 177 -3.04 8.09 6.26
CA PHE A 177 -1.68 8.24 6.77
C PHE A 177 -0.67 7.19 6.29
N PHE A 178 -1.01 5.91 6.35
CA PHE A 178 -0.09 4.81 6.00
C PHE A 178 -0.09 4.47 4.51
N GLY A 179 -1.18 4.75 3.81
CA GLY A 179 -1.35 4.40 2.40
C GLY A 179 -0.19 4.83 1.51
N PRO A 180 0.23 6.09 1.54
CA PRO A 180 1.33 6.59 0.73
C PRO A 180 2.64 5.82 0.94
N PHE A 181 2.96 5.47 2.19
CA PHE A 181 4.18 4.72 2.53
C PHE A 181 4.09 3.26 2.08
N ILE A 182 2.94 2.62 2.31
CA ILE A 182 2.69 1.23 1.90
C ILE A 182 2.84 1.07 0.39
N GLY A 183 2.40 2.06 -0.39
CA GLY A 183 2.52 2.05 -1.84
C GLY A 183 3.89 2.49 -2.33
N ALA A 184 4.46 3.56 -1.74
CA ALA A 184 5.71 4.14 -2.21
C ALA A 184 6.94 3.26 -1.95
N ILE A 185 6.98 2.53 -0.83
CA ILE A 185 8.13 1.68 -0.51
C ILE A 185 8.35 0.58 -1.55
N PRO A 186 7.37 -0.29 -1.88
CA PRO A 186 7.58 -1.34 -2.86
C PRO A 186 7.82 -0.78 -4.28
N CYS A 187 7.12 0.32 -4.66
CA CYS A 187 7.34 0.95 -5.95
C CYS A 187 8.73 1.59 -6.04
N GLY A 188 9.18 2.26 -4.97
CA GLY A 188 10.52 2.83 -4.89
C GLY A 188 11.62 1.79 -4.98
N LEU A 189 11.44 0.63 -4.30
CA LEU A 189 12.38 -0.48 -4.41
C LEU A 189 12.45 -1.06 -5.83
N LEU A 190 11.33 -1.21 -6.52
CA LEU A 190 11.31 -1.65 -7.91
C LEU A 190 12.06 -0.68 -8.82
N LEU A 191 11.79 0.62 -8.68
CA LEU A 191 12.47 1.66 -9.46
C LEU A 191 13.96 1.76 -9.13
N LEU A 192 14.35 1.54 -7.87
CA LEU A 192 15.75 1.50 -7.46
C LEU A 192 16.52 0.37 -8.16
N LEU A 193 15.91 -0.80 -8.28
CA LEU A 193 16.49 -1.95 -8.96
C LEU A 193 16.58 -1.74 -10.48
N GLU A 194 15.70 -0.93 -11.04
CA GLU A 194 15.70 -0.59 -12.47
C GLU A 194 16.72 0.52 -12.78
N ASN A 195 16.54 1.68 -12.12
CA ASN A 195 17.41 2.85 -12.26
C ASN A 195 17.37 3.70 -10.98
N PRO A 196 18.50 3.90 -10.27
CA PRO A 196 18.56 4.69 -9.05
C PRO A 196 18.04 6.12 -9.22
N MET A 197 18.26 6.75 -10.41
CA MET A 197 17.74 8.10 -10.69
C MET A 197 16.21 8.12 -10.80
N HIS A 198 15.60 7.08 -11.36
CA HIS A 198 14.14 6.94 -11.39
C HIS A 198 13.57 6.84 -9.97
N CYS A 199 14.23 6.10 -9.09
CA CYS A 199 13.84 6.03 -7.67
C CYS A 199 13.91 7.40 -7.00
N LEU A 200 14.99 8.17 -7.20
CA LEU A 200 15.13 9.51 -6.65
C LEU A 200 14.03 10.46 -7.15
N TYR A 201 13.78 10.49 -8.46
CA TYR A 201 12.70 11.29 -9.04
C TYR A 201 11.34 10.87 -8.50
N PHE A 202 11.10 9.58 -8.34
CA PHE A 202 9.86 9.05 -7.78
C PHE A 202 9.65 9.49 -6.33
N ILE A 203 10.67 9.42 -5.48
CA ILE A 203 10.57 9.86 -4.08
C ILE A 203 10.20 11.33 -4.00
N ILE A 204 10.89 12.19 -4.78
CA ILE A 204 10.60 13.63 -4.83
C ILE A 204 9.16 13.85 -5.32
N PHE A 205 8.77 13.18 -6.39
CA PHE A 205 7.44 13.28 -6.97
C PHE A 205 6.34 12.85 -6.00
N ILE A 206 6.50 11.69 -5.33
CA ILE A 206 5.54 11.22 -4.33
C ILE A 206 5.45 12.19 -3.16
N PHE A 207 6.58 12.75 -2.70
CA PHE A 207 6.55 13.76 -1.65
C PHE A 207 5.74 14.99 -2.05
N VAL A 208 5.95 15.52 -3.25
CA VAL A 208 5.16 16.65 -3.79
C VAL A 208 3.69 16.27 -3.92
N LEU A 209 3.39 15.08 -4.45
CA LEU A 209 2.02 14.58 -4.60
C LEU A 209 1.31 14.47 -3.25
N GLN A 210 2.01 13.99 -2.21
CA GLN A 210 1.46 13.91 -0.85
C GLN A 210 1.25 15.27 -0.20
N GLN A 211 2.12 16.25 -0.48
CA GLN A 211 1.89 17.63 -0.02
C GLN A 211 0.66 18.23 -0.70
N LEU A 212 0.44 17.93 -1.96
CA LEU A 212 -0.74 18.38 -2.71
C LEU A 212 -2.01 17.69 -2.21
N ASP A 213 -1.94 16.39 -1.89
CA ASP A 213 -3.02 15.64 -1.27
C ASP A 213 -3.41 16.23 0.09
N GLY A 214 -2.45 16.32 1.01
CA GLY A 214 -2.70 16.76 2.39
C GLY A 214 -3.16 18.22 2.52
N ASN A 215 -2.69 19.12 1.65
CA ASN A 215 -2.96 20.56 1.78
C ASN A 215 -4.05 21.08 0.84
N VAL A 216 -4.33 20.39 -0.26
CA VAL A 216 -5.26 20.89 -1.29
C VAL A 216 -6.39 19.92 -1.58
N ILE A 217 -6.09 18.68 -1.94
CA ILE A 217 -7.08 17.72 -2.41
C ILE A 217 -7.90 17.19 -1.24
N GLY A 218 -7.24 16.67 -0.21
CA GLY A 218 -7.88 16.12 0.98
C GLY A 218 -8.82 17.10 1.65
N PRO A 219 -8.41 18.33 2.01
CA PRO A 219 -9.32 19.33 2.61
C PRO A 219 -10.50 19.70 1.72
N LYS A 220 -10.32 19.75 0.39
CA LYS A 220 -11.43 20.07 -0.52
C LYS A 220 -12.43 18.94 -0.66
N ILE A 221 -11.98 17.70 -0.65
CA ILE A 221 -12.87 16.53 -0.80
C ILE A 221 -13.49 16.16 0.54
N LEU A 222 -12.68 16.00 1.57
CA LEU A 222 -13.14 15.55 2.89
C LEU A 222 -13.86 16.67 3.65
N GLY A 223 -13.41 17.93 3.54
CA GLY A 223 -14.02 19.07 4.19
C GLY A 223 -15.41 19.44 3.67
N ASN A 224 -15.77 19.05 2.43
CA ASN A 224 -17.11 19.26 1.87
C ASN A 224 -18.05 18.07 2.13
N THR A 225 -17.54 16.95 2.63
CA THR A 225 -18.31 15.71 2.86
C THR A 225 -18.57 15.43 4.34
N THR A 226 -17.94 16.16 5.22
CA THR A 226 -18.18 16.19 6.67
C THR A 226 -18.80 17.50 7.09
#